data_7c6ede99669ed537fa12c642c4eb5dcc
#
_entry.id   7c6ede99669ed537fa12c642c4eb5dcc
#
_cell.length_a   1.000
_cell.length_b   1.000
_cell.length_c   1.000
_cell.angle_alpha   90.00
_cell.angle_beta   90.00
_cell.angle_gamma   90.00
#
_symmetry.space_group_name_H-M   'P 1'
#
loop_
_entity.id
_entity.type
_entity.pdbx_description
1 polymer ?
#
loop_
_entity_poly.entity_id
_entity_poly.type
_entity_poly.pdbx_seq_one_letter_code
_entity_poly.pdbx_strand_id
1 'polypeptide(L)'
;SEVVPFNTTLDEIIEKKPAGIILSGGPSSVNAEDAHLVDKNIFEIGIPILGICYGMQLTAHLLGGTVKKGTKGEYGKANFEITKSNSVLSGISRNSTVWMSHFDEVETVPEGFEISGKSDVVAAMANEKKNIFTLQFHPEVSHTEEGAKMIENFVFNVCKAEKNWKLTNYIDKTVSEIREKVGNDKVILGLSGGVDSSVAAVLIHKAIGDQL
;
A
#
# COMPACT_ATOMS: atom_id res chain seq x y z
N SER A 1 -5.79 4.41 8.49
CA SER A 1 -5.83 4.07 7.05
C SER A 1 -7.17 3.43 6.71
N GLU A 2 -7.57 3.56 5.47
CA GLU A 2 -8.77 2.95 4.90
C GLU A 2 -8.36 2.22 3.61
N VAL A 3 -8.94 1.06 3.36
CA VAL A 3 -8.75 0.30 2.11
C VAL A 3 -10.00 0.49 1.27
N VAL A 4 -9.80 0.92 0.03
CA VAL A 4 -10.88 1.15 -0.93
C VAL A 4 -10.63 0.36 -2.22
N PRO A 5 -11.65 -0.01 -2.99
CA PRO A 5 -11.51 -0.70 -4.26
C PRO A 5 -10.75 0.18 -5.30
N PHE A 6 -10.12 -0.47 -6.28
CA PHE A 6 -9.37 0.22 -7.34
C PHE A 6 -10.24 1.16 -8.21
N ASN A 7 -11.54 0.89 -8.29
CA ASN A 7 -12.52 1.65 -9.06
C ASN A 7 -13.21 2.76 -8.24
N THR A 8 -12.72 3.06 -7.03
CA THR A 8 -13.17 4.23 -6.26
C THR A 8 -12.93 5.48 -7.09
N THR A 9 -13.95 6.33 -7.20
CA THR A 9 -13.89 7.53 -8.02
C THR A 9 -12.93 8.57 -7.44
N LEU A 10 -12.42 9.45 -8.32
CA LEU A 10 -11.50 10.50 -7.92
C LEU A 10 -12.16 11.47 -6.91
N ASP A 11 -13.44 11.78 -7.10
CA ASP A 11 -14.20 12.66 -6.20
C ASP A 11 -14.34 12.05 -4.80
N GLU A 12 -14.63 10.75 -4.70
CA GLU A 12 -14.68 10.04 -3.42
C GLU A 12 -13.32 10.04 -2.70
N ILE A 13 -12.22 9.92 -3.45
CA ILE A 13 -10.87 9.99 -2.89
C ILE A 13 -10.59 11.41 -2.37
N ILE A 14 -10.92 12.44 -3.15
CA ILE A 14 -10.70 13.84 -2.78
C ILE A 14 -11.55 14.22 -1.55
N GLU A 15 -12.79 13.76 -1.48
CA GLU A 15 -13.68 14.01 -0.32
C GLU A 15 -13.10 13.45 0.98
N LYS A 16 -12.42 12.29 0.92
CA LYS A 16 -11.75 11.69 2.08
C LYS A 16 -10.54 12.47 2.57
N LYS A 17 -9.99 13.39 1.78
CA LYS A 17 -8.82 14.22 2.08
C LYS A 17 -7.64 13.40 2.63
N PRO A 18 -7.19 12.34 1.97
CA PRO A 18 -6.11 11.51 2.47
C PRO A 18 -4.79 12.29 2.45
N ALA A 19 -3.94 12.07 3.45
CA ALA A 19 -2.59 12.63 3.48
C ALA A 19 -1.66 11.98 2.45
N GLY A 20 -1.97 10.78 1.98
CA GLY A 20 -1.26 10.04 0.95
C GLY A 20 -2.05 8.84 0.47
N ILE A 21 -1.67 8.31 -0.69
CA ILE A 21 -2.31 7.16 -1.34
C ILE A 21 -1.27 6.06 -1.52
N ILE A 22 -1.65 4.82 -1.21
CA ILE A 22 -0.85 3.63 -1.52
C ILE A 22 -1.58 2.84 -2.60
N LEU A 23 -0.95 2.69 -3.75
CA LEU A 23 -1.39 1.75 -4.80
C LEU A 23 -0.76 0.40 -4.48
N SER A 24 -1.56 -0.52 -4.00
CA SER A 24 -1.13 -1.82 -3.48
C SER A 24 -0.66 -2.77 -4.58
N GLY A 25 0.01 -3.84 -4.19
CA GLY A 25 0.29 -4.99 -5.04
C GLY A 25 -0.99 -5.72 -5.47
N GLY A 26 -0.87 -6.53 -6.51
CA GLY A 26 -1.97 -7.33 -7.03
C GLY A 26 -1.49 -8.44 -7.97
N PRO A 27 -2.30 -9.47 -8.22
CA PRO A 27 -1.91 -10.62 -9.04
C PRO A 27 -2.04 -10.38 -10.55
N SER A 28 -2.70 -9.29 -10.96
CA SER A 28 -3.00 -9.01 -12.37
C SER A 28 -1.81 -8.38 -13.10
N SER A 29 -1.82 -8.44 -14.44
CA SER A 29 -0.92 -7.69 -15.31
C SER A 29 -1.59 -6.38 -15.74
N VAL A 30 -0.85 -5.28 -15.78
CA VAL A 30 -1.35 -3.99 -16.30
C VAL A 30 -1.62 -4.03 -17.81
N ASN A 31 -1.11 -5.04 -18.51
CA ASN A 31 -1.30 -5.27 -19.93
C ASN A 31 -2.46 -6.24 -20.23
N ALA A 32 -3.15 -6.77 -19.23
CA ALA A 32 -4.31 -7.64 -19.41
C ALA A 32 -5.54 -6.83 -19.87
N GLU A 33 -6.45 -7.47 -20.59
CA GLU A 33 -7.70 -6.83 -21.05
C GLU A 33 -8.60 -6.42 -19.85
N ASP A 34 -8.54 -7.18 -18.76
CA ASP A 34 -9.27 -6.98 -17.51
C ASP A 34 -8.39 -6.32 -16.42
N ALA A 35 -7.35 -5.58 -16.80
CA ALA A 35 -6.45 -4.94 -15.87
C ALA A 35 -7.20 -3.98 -14.91
N HIS A 36 -6.85 -4.05 -13.63
CA HIS A 36 -7.42 -3.19 -12.59
C HIS A 36 -6.76 -1.80 -12.64
N LEU A 37 -7.20 -0.97 -13.58
CA LEU A 37 -6.66 0.38 -13.76
C LEU A 37 -7.43 1.39 -12.89
N VAL A 38 -6.70 2.29 -12.27
CA VAL A 38 -7.26 3.48 -11.59
C VAL A 38 -7.41 4.63 -12.58
N ASP A 39 -8.22 5.66 -12.24
CA ASP A 39 -8.23 6.90 -13.00
C ASP A 39 -6.83 7.55 -12.95
N LYS A 40 -6.21 7.74 -14.13
CA LYS A 40 -4.87 8.33 -14.23
C LYS A 40 -4.77 9.74 -13.64
N ASN A 41 -5.87 10.46 -13.52
CA ASN A 41 -5.88 11.78 -12.92
C ASN A 41 -5.54 11.76 -11.43
N ILE A 42 -5.53 10.57 -10.79
CA ILE A 42 -5.06 10.40 -9.40
C ILE A 42 -3.61 10.91 -9.21
N PHE A 43 -2.79 10.87 -10.27
CA PHE A 43 -1.42 11.36 -10.24
C PHE A 43 -1.28 12.88 -10.38
N GLU A 44 -2.39 13.60 -10.64
CA GLU A 44 -2.42 15.06 -10.85
C GLU A 44 -3.10 15.82 -9.70
N ILE A 45 -3.70 15.12 -8.73
CA ILE A 45 -4.42 15.77 -7.61
C ILE A 45 -3.48 16.32 -6.51
N GLY A 46 -2.17 16.13 -6.64
CA GLY A 46 -1.17 16.67 -5.71
C GLY A 46 -1.05 15.92 -4.38
N ILE A 47 -1.71 14.78 -4.21
CA ILE A 47 -1.59 13.92 -3.04
C ILE A 47 -0.40 12.97 -3.24
N PRO A 48 0.50 12.81 -2.24
CA PRO A 48 1.62 11.87 -2.33
C PRO A 48 1.17 10.44 -2.63
N ILE A 49 1.90 9.74 -3.52
CA ILE A 49 1.57 8.37 -3.93
C ILE A 49 2.76 7.44 -3.71
N LEU A 50 2.49 6.27 -3.14
CA LEU A 50 3.42 5.13 -3.09
C LEU A 50 2.82 3.95 -3.87
N GLY A 51 3.46 3.56 -4.98
CA GLY A 51 3.11 2.35 -5.72
C GLY A 51 3.93 1.15 -5.26
N ILE A 52 3.29 0.04 -4.92
CA ILE A 52 3.95 -1.20 -4.46
C ILE A 52 3.65 -2.31 -5.46
N CYS A 53 4.67 -2.98 -5.99
CA CYS A 53 4.57 -4.12 -6.92
C CYS A 53 3.68 -3.79 -8.13
N TYR A 54 2.45 -4.31 -8.21
CA TYR A 54 1.48 -3.92 -9.24
C TYR A 54 1.27 -2.39 -9.29
N GLY A 55 1.22 -1.71 -8.15
CA GLY A 55 1.09 -0.25 -8.09
C GLY A 55 2.25 0.50 -8.74
N MET A 56 3.48 -0.04 -8.73
CA MET A 56 4.61 0.51 -9.50
C MET A 56 4.39 0.32 -11.00
N GLN A 57 4.00 -0.88 -11.43
CA GLN A 57 3.73 -1.21 -12.83
C GLN A 57 2.56 -0.36 -13.36
N LEU A 58 1.51 -0.21 -12.57
CA LEU A 58 0.35 0.64 -12.88
C LEU A 58 0.76 2.11 -13.07
N THR A 59 1.61 2.62 -12.17
CA THR A 59 2.16 3.98 -12.27
C THR A 59 2.96 4.15 -13.57
N ALA A 60 3.84 3.20 -13.88
CA ALA A 60 4.62 3.24 -15.11
C ALA A 60 3.72 3.22 -16.35
N HIS A 61 2.76 2.29 -16.40
CA HIS A 61 1.84 2.12 -17.52
C HIS A 61 0.98 3.37 -17.78
N LEU A 62 0.34 3.91 -16.75
CA LEU A 62 -0.56 5.06 -16.88
C LEU A 62 0.15 6.37 -17.20
N LEU A 63 1.42 6.52 -16.80
CA LEU A 63 2.19 7.73 -17.02
C LEU A 63 3.10 7.69 -18.26
N GLY A 64 2.98 6.66 -19.10
CA GLY A 64 3.65 6.59 -20.41
C GLY A 64 5.00 5.89 -20.38
N GLY A 65 5.34 5.19 -19.30
CA GLY A 65 6.39 4.19 -19.30
C GLY A 65 5.93 2.88 -19.94
N THR A 66 6.80 1.88 -19.99
CA THR A 66 6.48 0.55 -20.51
C THR A 66 6.66 -0.52 -19.46
N VAL A 67 5.71 -1.44 -19.44
CA VAL A 67 5.74 -2.66 -18.62
C VAL A 67 5.73 -3.84 -19.56
N LYS A 68 6.71 -4.73 -19.43
CA LYS A 68 6.80 -5.95 -20.20
C LYS A 68 6.63 -7.17 -19.32
N LYS A 69 6.27 -8.27 -19.97
CA LYS A 69 6.30 -9.58 -19.35
C LYS A 69 7.75 -9.98 -19.12
N GLY A 70 8.11 -10.27 -17.86
CA GLY A 70 9.45 -10.76 -17.55
C GLY A 70 9.74 -12.10 -18.24
N THR A 71 11.01 -12.37 -18.48
CA THR A 71 11.45 -13.68 -18.99
C THR A 71 11.48 -14.73 -17.88
N LYS A 72 11.67 -14.27 -16.65
CA LYS A 72 11.70 -15.06 -15.41
C LYS A 72 11.08 -14.24 -14.30
N GLY A 73 10.07 -14.80 -13.62
CA GLY A 73 9.49 -14.15 -12.46
C GLY A 73 10.47 -14.12 -11.28
N GLU A 74 10.47 -13.01 -10.53
CA GLU A 74 11.22 -12.90 -9.28
C GLU A 74 10.28 -13.19 -8.11
N TYR A 75 10.57 -14.27 -7.38
CA TYR A 75 9.81 -14.71 -6.21
C TYR A 75 10.76 -15.02 -5.06
N GLY A 76 10.58 -14.33 -3.94
CA GLY A 76 11.40 -14.50 -2.75
C GLY A 76 12.41 -13.38 -2.52
N LYS A 77 13.51 -13.73 -1.85
CA LYS A 77 14.56 -12.76 -1.49
C LYS A 77 15.37 -12.34 -2.70
N ALA A 78 15.56 -11.03 -2.85
CA ALA A 78 16.42 -10.42 -3.87
C ALA A 78 17.32 -9.35 -3.25
N ASN A 79 18.46 -9.10 -3.88
CA ASN A 79 19.33 -8.00 -3.51
C ASN A 79 18.78 -6.71 -4.13
N PHE A 80 18.69 -5.67 -3.32
CA PHE A 80 18.26 -4.34 -3.75
C PHE A 80 19.43 -3.36 -3.57
N GLU A 81 19.79 -2.64 -4.63
CA GLU A 81 20.77 -1.59 -4.58
C GLU A 81 20.12 -0.23 -4.86
N ILE A 82 20.31 0.73 -3.95
CA ILE A 82 19.91 2.12 -4.15
C ILE A 82 20.90 2.77 -5.12
N THR A 83 20.40 3.19 -6.28
CA THR A 83 21.16 3.91 -7.31
C THR A 83 21.06 5.41 -7.15
N LYS A 84 19.93 5.90 -6.64
CA LYS A 84 19.68 7.30 -6.31
C LYS A 84 18.80 7.41 -5.07
N SER A 85 19.24 8.16 -4.07
CA SER A 85 18.42 8.39 -2.87
C SER A 85 17.21 9.27 -3.20
N ASN A 86 16.12 9.05 -2.49
CA ASN A 86 14.91 9.85 -2.52
C ASN A 86 14.27 9.89 -1.12
N SER A 87 13.17 10.61 -0.96
CA SER A 87 12.53 10.81 0.34
C SER A 87 12.07 9.51 1.01
N VAL A 88 11.62 8.50 0.23
CA VAL A 88 11.20 7.17 0.75
C VAL A 88 12.41 6.32 1.11
N LEU A 89 13.50 6.42 0.37
CA LEU A 89 14.74 5.65 0.59
C LEU A 89 15.74 6.37 1.51
N SER A 90 15.35 7.47 2.12
CA SER A 90 16.21 8.23 3.04
C SER A 90 16.62 7.41 4.26
N GLY A 91 17.92 7.33 4.51
CA GLY A 91 18.48 6.58 5.64
C GLY A 91 18.32 5.05 5.53
N ILE A 92 18.00 4.53 4.35
CA ILE A 92 18.02 3.11 4.02
C ILE A 92 19.44 2.73 3.57
N SER A 93 19.88 1.54 3.91
CA SER A 93 21.19 0.99 3.49
C SER A 93 21.26 0.90 1.97
N ARG A 94 22.44 1.26 1.40
CA ARG A 94 22.62 1.22 -0.06
C ARG A 94 22.29 -0.14 -0.66
N ASN A 95 22.64 -1.22 0.04
CA ASN A 95 22.32 -2.59 -0.34
C ASN A 95 21.54 -3.22 0.80
N SER A 96 20.40 -3.84 0.48
CA SER A 96 19.53 -4.52 1.43
C SER A 96 18.82 -5.71 0.78
N THR A 97 18.29 -6.60 1.60
CA THR A 97 17.46 -7.73 1.14
C THR A 97 16.01 -7.28 1.08
N VAL A 98 15.37 -7.54 -0.05
CA VAL A 98 13.94 -7.25 -0.27
C VAL A 98 13.18 -8.49 -0.70
N TRP A 99 11.86 -8.48 -0.57
CA TRP A 99 10.99 -9.56 -1.01
C TRP A 99 10.29 -9.22 -2.31
N MET A 100 10.62 -9.97 -3.37
CA MET A 100 10.00 -9.85 -4.69
C MET A 100 8.86 -10.86 -4.85
N SER A 101 7.82 -10.49 -5.58
CA SER A 101 6.72 -11.37 -5.96
C SER A 101 6.06 -10.84 -7.22
N HIS A 102 6.74 -10.92 -8.36
CA HIS A 102 6.24 -10.40 -9.64
C HIS A 102 6.75 -11.21 -10.82
N PHE A 103 6.04 -11.09 -11.94
CA PHE A 103 6.43 -11.61 -13.23
C PHE A 103 6.67 -10.49 -14.24
N ASP A 104 5.78 -9.49 -14.27
CA ASP A 104 5.93 -8.32 -15.12
C ASP A 104 6.92 -7.33 -14.50
N GLU A 105 7.64 -6.60 -15.35
CA GLU A 105 8.67 -5.65 -14.95
C GLU A 105 8.58 -4.33 -15.72
N VAL A 106 8.95 -3.24 -15.09
CA VAL A 106 9.07 -1.92 -15.74
C VAL A 106 10.32 -1.93 -16.62
N GLU A 107 10.14 -1.73 -17.92
CA GLU A 107 11.21 -1.65 -18.91
C GLU A 107 11.69 -0.23 -19.12
N THR A 108 10.76 0.72 -19.28
CA THR A 108 11.07 2.15 -19.36
C THR A 108 10.28 2.92 -18.31
N VAL A 109 10.98 3.81 -17.60
CA VAL A 109 10.32 4.68 -16.63
C VAL A 109 9.63 5.85 -17.33
N PRO A 110 8.51 6.38 -16.78
CA PRO A 110 7.83 7.53 -17.35
C PRO A 110 8.70 8.80 -17.35
N GLU A 111 8.34 9.76 -18.20
CA GLU A 111 8.99 11.08 -18.20
C GLU A 111 8.90 11.75 -16.82
N GLY A 112 10.00 12.33 -16.38
CA GLY A 112 10.12 12.98 -15.07
C GLY A 112 10.37 12.02 -13.91
N PHE A 113 10.39 10.71 -14.15
CA PHE A 113 10.80 9.71 -13.15
C PHE A 113 12.29 9.39 -13.28
N GLU A 114 12.88 9.07 -12.15
CA GLU A 114 14.27 8.60 -12.06
C GLU A 114 14.30 7.23 -11.42
N ILE A 115 15.16 6.35 -11.94
CA ILE A 115 15.41 5.04 -11.32
C ILE A 115 16.16 5.30 -10.01
N SER A 116 15.58 4.92 -8.90
CA SER A 116 16.14 5.10 -7.57
C SER A 116 16.70 3.81 -6.96
N GLY A 117 16.40 2.67 -7.54
CA GLY A 117 16.98 1.41 -7.11
C GLY A 117 16.75 0.27 -8.09
N LYS A 118 17.62 -0.73 -8.00
CA LYS A 118 17.65 -1.90 -8.88
C LYS A 118 17.84 -3.18 -8.09
N SER A 119 17.28 -4.25 -8.63
CA SER A 119 17.70 -5.64 -8.44
C SER A 119 18.21 -6.15 -9.80
N ASP A 120 17.78 -7.33 -10.25
CA ASP A 120 17.96 -7.74 -11.66
C ASP A 120 17.11 -6.87 -12.61
N VAL A 121 16.10 -6.19 -12.06
CA VAL A 121 15.17 -5.27 -12.76
C VAL A 121 15.17 -3.87 -12.15
N VAL A 122 14.39 -2.95 -12.71
CA VAL A 122 14.08 -1.67 -12.06
C VAL A 122 13.22 -1.96 -10.82
N ALA A 123 13.81 -1.80 -9.64
CA ALA A 123 13.17 -2.15 -8.37
C ALA A 123 12.58 -0.95 -7.62
N ALA A 124 12.98 0.27 -7.98
CA ALA A 124 12.38 1.50 -7.46
C ALA A 124 12.54 2.65 -8.46
N MET A 125 11.52 3.47 -8.59
CA MET A 125 11.56 4.73 -9.33
C MET A 125 10.77 5.81 -8.61
N ALA A 126 11.12 7.06 -8.82
CA ALA A 126 10.47 8.20 -8.17
C ALA A 126 10.37 9.44 -9.06
N ASN A 127 9.30 10.20 -8.87
CA ASN A 127 9.17 11.58 -9.28
C ASN A 127 8.99 12.44 -8.02
N GLU A 128 10.09 12.93 -7.45
CA GLU A 128 10.07 13.72 -6.21
C GLU A 128 9.29 15.03 -6.34
N LYS A 129 9.30 15.64 -7.52
CA LYS A 129 8.56 16.89 -7.75
C LYS A 129 7.05 16.71 -7.62
N LYS A 130 6.54 15.53 -7.98
CA LYS A 130 5.13 15.16 -7.86
C LYS A 130 4.83 14.36 -6.58
N ASN A 131 5.82 14.08 -5.74
CA ASN A 131 5.72 13.18 -4.58
C ASN A 131 5.18 11.78 -4.94
N ILE A 132 5.63 11.22 -6.06
CA ILE A 132 5.26 9.87 -6.51
C ILE A 132 6.48 8.96 -6.38
N PHE A 133 6.34 7.91 -5.58
CA PHE A 133 7.39 6.94 -5.29
C PHE A 133 6.86 5.54 -5.58
N THR A 134 7.71 4.65 -6.06
CA THR A 134 7.28 3.28 -6.36
C THR A 134 8.37 2.27 -6.04
N LEU A 135 7.94 1.08 -5.62
CA LEU A 135 8.77 -0.05 -5.26
C LEU A 135 8.22 -1.31 -5.94
N GLN A 136 9.07 -2.08 -6.63
CA GLN A 136 8.66 -3.36 -7.23
C GLN A 136 8.52 -4.46 -6.18
N PHE A 137 9.27 -4.38 -5.11
CA PHE A 137 9.22 -5.29 -3.98
C PHE A 137 8.16 -4.88 -2.96
N HIS A 138 7.92 -5.78 -2.00
CA HIS A 138 6.94 -5.61 -0.93
C HIS A 138 7.61 -5.09 0.36
N PRO A 139 7.53 -3.78 0.66
CA PRO A 139 8.10 -3.23 1.89
C PRO A 139 7.30 -3.59 3.13
N GLU A 140 6.05 -4.01 2.98
CA GLU A 140 5.12 -4.32 4.07
C GLU A 140 5.38 -5.70 4.71
N VAL A 141 6.14 -6.58 4.05
CA VAL A 141 6.42 -7.92 4.58
C VAL A 141 7.70 -7.96 5.40
N SER A 142 7.74 -8.82 6.41
CA SER A 142 8.88 -8.97 7.33
C SER A 142 10.20 -9.42 6.66
N HIS A 143 10.11 -9.97 5.45
CA HIS A 143 11.27 -10.42 4.67
C HIS A 143 12.02 -9.28 3.96
N THR A 144 11.44 -8.08 3.88
CA THR A 144 12.12 -6.86 3.42
C THR A 144 12.74 -6.17 4.64
N GLU A 145 14.07 -6.24 4.75
CA GLU A 145 14.82 -5.87 5.97
C GLU A 145 14.53 -4.45 6.49
N GLU A 146 14.48 -3.45 5.60
CA GLU A 146 14.23 -2.06 5.98
C GLU A 146 12.88 -1.54 5.47
N GLY A 147 11.96 -2.44 5.11
CA GLY A 147 10.67 -2.10 4.53
C GLY A 147 9.79 -1.21 5.42
N ALA A 148 9.74 -1.53 6.72
CA ALA A 148 8.99 -0.71 7.68
C ALA A 148 9.47 0.75 7.70
N LYS A 149 10.79 0.99 7.58
CA LYS A 149 11.37 2.33 7.54
C LYS A 149 11.04 3.06 6.24
N MET A 150 10.97 2.34 5.11
CA MET A 150 10.53 2.93 3.84
C MET A 150 9.08 3.40 3.93
N ILE A 151 8.20 2.58 4.51
CA ILE A 151 6.79 2.95 4.76
C ILE A 151 6.71 4.12 5.75
N GLU A 152 7.50 4.10 6.83
CA GLU A 152 7.58 5.20 7.81
C GLU A 152 8.01 6.51 7.13
N ASN A 153 9.02 6.47 6.27
CA ASN A 153 9.46 7.62 5.49
C ASN A 153 8.33 8.17 4.60
N PHE A 154 7.61 7.30 3.90
CA PHE A 154 6.48 7.75 3.09
C PHE A 154 5.40 8.39 3.96
N VAL A 155 4.93 7.71 4.99
CA VAL A 155 3.82 8.17 5.82
C VAL A 155 4.15 9.46 6.57
N PHE A 156 5.32 9.56 7.21
CA PHE A 156 5.63 10.68 8.09
C PHE A 156 6.48 11.76 7.44
N ASN A 157 7.40 11.40 6.54
CA ASN A 157 8.30 12.38 5.94
C ASN A 157 7.73 12.94 4.62
N VAL A 158 7.02 12.15 3.83
CA VAL A 158 6.41 12.59 2.57
C VAL A 158 4.98 13.07 2.81
N CYS A 159 4.10 12.24 3.33
CA CYS A 159 2.69 12.57 3.57
C CYS A 159 2.47 13.50 4.77
N LYS A 160 3.48 13.72 5.63
CA LYS A 160 3.38 14.54 6.86
C LYS A 160 2.23 14.09 7.78
N ALA A 161 1.89 12.80 7.78
CA ALA A 161 0.86 12.27 8.63
C ALA A 161 1.26 12.37 10.11
N GLU A 162 0.29 12.62 10.99
CA GLU A 162 0.51 12.70 12.43
C GLU A 162 0.59 11.32 13.07
N LYS A 163 1.48 11.13 14.05
CA LYS A 163 1.57 9.91 14.87
C LYS A 163 0.50 9.91 15.97
N ASN A 164 -0.77 10.00 15.58
CA ASN A 164 -1.90 10.13 16.53
C ASN A 164 -2.68 8.82 16.72
N TRP A 165 -2.32 7.73 16.04
CA TRP A 165 -2.97 6.45 16.20
C TRP A 165 -2.65 5.82 17.57
N LYS A 166 -3.70 5.46 18.32
CA LYS A 166 -3.60 4.72 19.60
C LYS A 166 -4.57 3.54 19.55
N LEU A 167 -4.12 2.38 19.99
CA LEU A 167 -4.94 1.17 20.03
C LEU A 167 -6.22 1.37 20.85
N THR A 168 -6.15 2.11 21.96
CA THR A 168 -7.32 2.44 22.78
C THR A 168 -8.38 3.18 21.99
N ASN A 169 -7.98 4.19 21.20
CA ASN A 169 -8.91 4.95 20.35
C ASN A 169 -9.56 4.06 19.28
N TYR A 170 -8.81 3.10 18.74
CA TYR A 170 -9.34 2.13 17.77
C TYR A 170 -10.38 1.20 18.41
N ILE A 171 -10.10 0.66 19.61
CA ILE A 171 -11.03 -0.18 20.35
C ILE A 171 -12.31 0.59 20.65
N ASP A 172 -12.21 1.80 21.18
CA ASP A 172 -13.38 2.61 21.57
C ASP A 172 -14.22 2.99 20.33
N LYS A 173 -13.57 3.33 19.20
CA LYS A 173 -14.23 3.59 17.94
C LYS A 173 -14.96 2.34 17.44
N THR A 174 -14.29 1.18 17.41
CA THR A 174 -14.87 -0.09 16.95
C THR A 174 -16.06 -0.51 17.81
N VAL A 175 -15.97 -0.35 19.15
CA VAL A 175 -17.08 -0.61 20.07
C VAL A 175 -18.27 0.30 19.77
N SER A 176 -18.03 1.58 19.48
CA SER A 176 -19.10 2.52 19.12
C SER A 176 -19.77 2.16 17.79
N GLU A 177 -18.98 1.81 16.78
CA GLU A 177 -19.46 1.38 15.46
C GLU A 177 -20.29 0.09 15.55
N ILE A 178 -19.85 -0.90 16.34
CA ILE A 178 -20.61 -2.14 16.59
C ILE A 178 -21.93 -1.80 17.27
N ARG A 179 -21.93 -0.96 18.30
CA ARG A 179 -23.15 -0.57 19.02
C ARG A 179 -24.15 0.13 18.11
N GLU A 180 -23.68 1.05 17.27
CA GLU A 180 -24.53 1.75 16.32
C GLU A 180 -25.13 0.79 15.29
N LYS A 181 -24.32 -0.13 14.75
CA LYS A 181 -24.73 -1.09 13.73
C LYS A 181 -25.74 -2.13 14.26
N VAL A 182 -25.55 -2.60 15.49
CA VAL A 182 -26.42 -3.62 16.11
C VAL A 182 -27.70 -2.98 16.66
N GLY A 183 -27.64 -1.77 17.20
CA GLY A 183 -28.79 -1.12 17.80
C GLY A 183 -29.46 -1.98 18.89
N ASN A 184 -30.73 -2.35 18.70
CA ASN A 184 -31.50 -3.19 19.63
C ASN A 184 -31.56 -4.68 19.23
N ASP A 185 -30.89 -5.08 18.16
CA ASP A 185 -30.89 -6.45 17.67
C ASP A 185 -30.01 -7.37 18.53
N LYS A 186 -30.14 -8.67 18.33
CA LYS A 186 -29.31 -9.71 18.95
C LYS A 186 -28.28 -10.20 17.96
N VAL A 187 -27.10 -10.54 18.46
CA VAL A 187 -25.97 -11.08 17.67
C VAL A 187 -25.68 -12.50 18.12
N ILE A 188 -25.47 -13.41 17.18
CA ILE A 188 -24.98 -14.77 17.44
C ILE A 188 -23.54 -14.85 16.87
N LEU A 189 -22.60 -15.29 17.70
CA LEU A 189 -21.22 -15.50 17.32
C LEU A 189 -20.83 -16.97 17.42
N GLY A 190 -20.38 -17.54 16.31
CA GLY A 190 -19.72 -18.85 16.30
C GLY A 190 -18.28 -18.75 16.79
N LEU A 191 -18.01 -19.17 18.03
CA LEU A 191 -16.68 -19.10 18.62
C LEU A 191 -15.86 -20.35 18.27
N SER A 192 -14.86 -20.22 17.40
CA SER A 192 -13.99 -21.31 16.96
C SER A 192 -12.86 -21.66 17.96
N GLY A 193 -12.63 -20.80 18.96
CA GLY A 193 -11.53 -20.94 19.92
C GLY A 193 -10.19 -20.36 19.42
N GLY A 194 -10.11 -19.84 18.18
CA GLY A 194 -8.97 -19.13 17.65
C GLY A 194 -8.87 -17.70 18.18
N VAL A 195 -7.72 -17.06 17.97
CA VAL A 195 -7.45 -15.67 18.42
C VAL A 195 -8.47 -14.70 17.85
N ASP A 196 -8.75 -14.77 16.54
CA ASP A 196 -9.63 -13.82 15.85
C ASP A 196 -11.06 -13.87 16.39
N SER A 197 -11.62 -15.07 16.54
CA SER A 197 -12.96 -15.25 17.08
C SER A 197 -13.05 -14.82 18.55
N SER A 198 -12.00 -15.03 19.35
CA SER A 198 -11.94 -14.60 20.74
C SER A 198 -11.86 -13.08 20.86
N VAL A 199 -11.08 -12.41 20.03
CA VAL A 199 -11.00 -10.94 19.97
C VAL A 199 -12.35 -10.35 19.53
N ALA A 200 -12.98 -10.94 18.50
CA ALA A 200 -14.31 -10.53 18.05
C ALA A 200 -15.36 -10.67 19.17
N ALA A 201 -15.36 -11.79 19.91
CA ALA A 201 -16.26 -12.00 21.04
C ALA A 201 -16.12 -10.92 22.11
N VAL A 202 -14.88 -10.60 22.51
CA VAL A 202 -14.62 -9.58 23.53
C VAL A 202 -15.05 -8.19 23.05
N LEU A 203 -14.78 -7.81 21.81
CA LEU A 203 -15.15 -6.51 21.26
C LEU A 203 -16.69 -6.37 21.14
N ILE A 204 -17.37 -7.41 20.63
CA ILE A 204 -18.82 -7.40 20.48
C ILE A 204 -19.48 -7.36 21.86
N HIS A 205 -19.05 -8.19 22.80
CA HIS A 205 -19.59 -8.17 24.16
C HIS A 205 -19.36 -6.82 24.85
N LYS A 206 -18.21 -6.20 24.69
CA LYS A 206 -17.93 -4.84 25.20
C LYS A 206 -18.87 -3.80 24.59
N ALA A 207 -19.29 -3.99 23.35
CA ALA A 207 -20.18 -3.07 22.66
C ALA A 207 -21.66 -3.24 23.07
N ILE A 208 -22.16 -4.47 23.11
CA ILE A 208 -23.61 -4.77 23.20
C ILE A 208 -24.01 -5.64 24.41
N GLY A 209 -23.07 -6.13 25.20
CA GLY A 209 -23.36 -6.89 26.43
C GLY A 209 -24.23 -8.13 26.18
N ASP A 210 -25.36 -8.20 26.84
CA ASP A 210 -26.28 -9.34 26.82
C ASP A 210 -27.05 -9.52 25.48
N GLN A 211 -26.79 -8.67 24.50
CA GLN A 211 -27.32 -8.85 23.14
C GLN A 211 -26.49 -9.85 22.31
N LEU A 212 -25.26 -10.23 22.79
CA LEU A 212 -24.43 -11.26 22.22
C LEU A 212 -24.80 -12.64 22.75
#